data_6b55ce0044cfc930085afaa82e3d0d8f
#
_entry.id   6b55ce0044cfc930085afaa82e3d0d8f
#
_cell.length_a   1.000
_cell.length_b   1.000
_cell.length_c   1.000
_cell.angle_alpha   90.00
_cell.angle_beta   90.00
_cell.angle_gamma   90.00
#
_symmetry.space_group_name_H-M   'P 1'
#
loop_
_entity.id
_entity.type
_entity.pdbx_description
1 polymer ?
#
loop_
_entity_poly.entity_id
_entity_poly.type
_entity_poly.pdbx_seq_one_letter_code
_entity_poly.pdbx_strand_id
1 'polypeptide(L)'
;MALSKEQINNVEKVLKVSLRNKFQNYKPEPAAMPFHTRLLGKDRLALYSFIHSLNTNFGTSIFEPVGLALAKKNFKKVAAQAIAGNHISSGAQKAIQKIVDGLTTAETKPNKEKEIGIIRKVCRQGKMIKVKPTRVDLMMESKAGEYFLFDIKTAKPNAGGFKEFKRTLLEWVAVFLANNPKAKINTLIAIPYNPYEPEKYNRWTMRGMLDLNKELVVAEEFWDFLGGKNTYQDLLNCFERVGIELRGEIDAYFKRFNKNYE
;
A
#
# COMPACT_ATOMS: atom_id res chain seq x y z
N MET A 1 -18.88 5.50 16.58
CA MET A 1 -18.63 5.15 15.17
C MET A 1 -18.11 6.39 14.46
N ALA A 2 -16.97 6.27 13.79
CA ALA A 2 -16.39 7.34 12.99
C ALA A 2 -16.99 7.37 11.58
N LEU A 3 -17.33 6.20 11.05
CA LEU A 3 -17.89 6.05 9.72
C LEU A 3 -19.41 6.27 9.71
N SER A 4 -19.90 7.01 8.71
CA SER A 4 -21.33 7.10 8.45
C SER A 4 -21.87 5.75 7.94
N LYS A 5 -23.19 5.54 8.07
CA LYS A 5 -23.88 4.36 7.51
C LYS A 5 -23.57 4.17 6.02
N GLU A 6 -23.52 5.25 5.26
CA GLU A 6 -23.18 5.23 3.83
C GLU A 6 -21.75 4.73 3.59
N GLN A 7 -20.77 5.21 4.37
CA GLN A 7 -19.38 4.76 4.27
C GLN A 7 -19.25 3.28 4.63
N ILE A 8 -19.92 2.84 5.69
CA ILE A 8 -19.97 1.41 6.09
C ILE A 8 -20.51 0.57 4.93
N ASN A 9 -21.68 0.93 4.38
CA ASN A 9 -22.29 0.21 3.27
C ASN A 9 -21.39 0.16 2.03
N ASN A 10 -20.69 1.25 1.72
CA ASN A 10 -19.75 1.29 0.59
C ASN A 10 -18.54 0.39 0.82
N VAL A 11 -17.97 0.38 2.02
CA VAL A 11 -16.86 -0.51 2.40
C VAL A 11 -17.29 -1.96 2.31
N GLU A 12 -18.42 -2.33 2.92
CA GLU A 12 -18.94 -3.71 2.89
C GLU A 12 -19.25 -4.18 1.46
N LYS A 13 -19.80 -3.30 0.61
CA LYS A 13 -20.02 -3.59 -0.81
C LYS A 13 -18.69 -3.89 -1.53
N VAL A 14 -17.67 -3.08 -1.32
CA VAL A 14 -16.33 -3.31 -1.89
C VAL A 14 -15.78 -4.66 -1.45
N LEU A 15 -15.86 -4.98 -0.15
CA LEU A 15 -15.38 -6.25 0.40
C LEU A 15 -16.10 -7.45 -0.22
N LYS A 16 -17.44 -7.43 -0.28
CA LYS A 16 -18.25 -8.49 -0.87
C LYS A 16 -17.93 -8.72 -2.34
N VAL A 17 -17.87 -7.65 -3.13
CA VAL A 17 -17.56 -7.73 -4.56
C VAL A 17 -16.14 -8.28 -4.78
N SER A 18 -15.17 -7.78 -4.02
CA SER A 18 -13.78 -8.23 -4.15
C SER A 18 -13.61 -9.70 -3.80
N LEU A 19 -14.24 -10.17 -2.71
CA LEU A 19 -14.15 -11.55 -2.29
C LEU A 19 -14.86 -12.51 -3.26
N ARG A 20 -16.07 -12.16 -3.74
CA ARG A 20 -16.80 -12.94 -4.76
C ARG A 20 -16.03 -13.03 -6.08
N ASN A 21 -15.47 -11.92 -6.54
CA ASN A 21 -14.60 -11.92 -7.72
C ASN A 21 -13.39 -12.84 -7.53
N LYS A 22 -12.83 -12.88 -6.32
CA LYS A 22 -11.74 -13.79 -5.99
C LYS A 22 -12.17 -15.25 -6.09
N PHE A 23 -13.32 -15.61 -5.53
CA PHE A 23 -13.86 -16.99 -5.62
C PHE A 23 -14.12 -17.43 -7.05
N GLN A 24 -14.56 -16.51 -7.91
CA GLN A 24 -14.87 -16.82 -9.32
C GLN A 24 -13.62 -16.98 -10.18
N ASN A 25 -12.62 -16.12 -9.98
CA ASN A 25 -11.49 -15.98 -10.88
C ASN A 25 -10.21 -16.67 -10.39
N TYR A 26 -10.10 -16.94 -9.09
CA TYR A 26 -8.91 -17.59 -8.56
C TYR A 26 -8.91 -19.08 -8.91
N LYS A 27 -7.87 -19.46 -9.63
CA LYS A 27 -7.51 -20.88 -9.86
C LYS A 27 -6.27 -21.14 -9.03
N PRO A 28 -6.28 -22.13 -8.11
CA PRO A 28 -5.06 -22.56 -7.46
C PRO A 28 -4.03 -22.88 -8.52
N GLU A 29 -2.81 -22.38 -8.35
CA GLU A 29 -1.75 -22.78 -9.25
C GLU A 29 -1.70 -24.31 -9.27
N PRO A 30 -1.60 -24.96 -10.46
CA PRO A 30 -1.31 -26.37 -10.56
C PRO A 30 0.11 -26.56 -10.03
N ALA A 31 0.22 -26.54 -8.70
CA ALA A 31 1.49 -26.38 -8.08
C ALA A 31 2.28 -27.66 -8.23
N ALA A 32 3.30 -27.59 -9.03
CA ALA A 32 4.43 -28.45 -8.92
C ALA A 32 5.17 -28.17 -7.60
N MET A 33 4.49 -28.34 -6.47
CA MET A 33 5.09 -28.38 -5.14
C MET A 33 5.08 -29.82 -4.61
N PRO A 34 5.88 -30.73 -5.23
CA PRO A 34 5.74 -32.17 -5.01
C PRO A 34 6.03 -32.55 -3.56
N PHE A 35 6.95 -31.87 -2.91
CA PHE A 35 7.27 -32.11 -1.50
C PHE A 35 6.15 -31.68 -0.57
N HIS A 36 5.62 -30.47 -0.76
CA HIS A 36 4.51 -29.94 0.07
C HIS A 36 3.24 -30.76 -0.14
N THR A 37 2.91 -31.10 -1.37
CA THR A 37 1.72 -31.90 -1.69
C THR A 37 1.79 -33.29 -1.07
N ARG A 38 2.95 -33.94 -1.13
CA ARG A 38 3.13 -35.27 -0.54
C ARG A 38 3.17 -35.27 0.98
N LEU A 39 3.70 -34.19 1.57
CA LEU A 39 3.80 -34.06 3.04
C LEU A 39 2.48 -33.61 3.67
N LEU A 40 1.79 -32.64 3.06
CA LEU A 40 0.66 -31.94 3.69
C LEU A 40 -0.71 -32.22 3.06
N GLY A 41 -0.73 -32.78 1.85
CA GLY A 41 -1.94 -33.00 1.07
C GLY A 41 -2.31 -31.80 0.17
N LYS A 42 -3.13 -32.06 -0.87
CA LYS A 42 -3.55 -31.07 -1.86
C LYS A 42 -4.51 -30.02 -1.28
N ASP A 43 -5.37 -30.42 -0.35
CA ASP A 43 -6.36 -29.57 0.33
C ASP A 43 -5.68 -28.42 1.09
N ARG A 44 -4.68 -28.77 1.93
CA ARG A 44 -3.92 -27.78 2.70
C ARG A 44 -3.11 -26.86 1.81
N LEU A 45 -2.53 -27.39 0.73
CA LEU A 45 -1.82 -26.59 -0.24
C LEU A 45 -2.76 -25.62 -0.96
N ALA A 46 -3.96 -26.06 -1.34
CA ALA A 46 -4.95 -25.19 -2.00
C ALA A 46 -5.41 -24.05 -1.06
N LEU A 47 -5.66 -24.35 0.21
CA LEU A 47 -6.00 -23.36 1.23
C LEU A 47 -4.85 -22.34 1.42
N TYR A 48 -3.64 -22.82 1.59
CA TYR A 48 -2.47 -21.95 1.71
C TYR A 48 -2.30 -21.05 0.48
N SER A 49 -2.39 -21.62 -0.72
CA SER A 49 -2.26 -20.89 -1.97
C SER A 49 -3.33 -19.80 -2.11
N PHE A 50 -4.57 -20.09 -1.71
CA PHE A 50 -5.65 -19.10 -1.68
C PHE A 50 -5.35 -17.96 -0.70
N ILE A 51 -4.97 -18.26 0.54
CA ILE A 51 -4.63 -17.27 1.56
C ILE A 51 -3.43 -16.42 1.11
N HIS A 52 -2.40 -17.06 0.56
CA HIS A 52 -1.23 -16.36 0.02
C HIS A 52 -1.62 -15.43 -1.13
N SER A 53 -2.47 -15.89 -2.04
CA SER A 53 -3.01 -15.08 -3.13
C SER A 53 -3.90 -13.93 -2.64
N LEU A 54 -4.66 -14.11 -1.56
CA LEU A 54 -5.37 -13.00 -0.91
C LEU A 54 -4.38 -11.97 -0.39
N ASN A 55 -3.37 -12.37 0.35
CA ASN A 55 -2.36 -11.45 0.90
C ASN A 55 -1.68 -10.62 -0.20
N THR A 56 -1.39 -11.22 -1.35
CA THR A 56 -0.79 -10.52 -2.50
C THR A 56 -1.78 -9.53 -3.14
N ASN A 57 -3.06 -9.89 -3.20
CA ASN A 57 -4.09 -9.10 -3.88
C ASN A 57 -4.86 -8.15 -2.95
N PHE A 58 -4.73 -8.27 -1.63
CA PHE A 58 -5.41 -7.37 -0.68
C PHE A 58 -5.08 -5.90 -0.96
N GLY A 59 -3.84 -5.59 -1.37
CA GLY A 59 -3.46 -4.23 -1.75
C GLY A 59 -4.41 -3.67 -2.80
N THR A 60 -4.37 -4.21 -4.00
CA THR A 60 -5.09 -3.67 -5.15
C THR A 60 -6.59 -3.95 -5.14
N SER A 61 -7.03 -5.10 -4.63
CA SER A 61 -8.44 -5.51 -4.71
C SER A 61 -9.29 -5.09 -3.51
N ILE A 62 -8.66 -4.77 -2.37
CA ILE A 62 -9.38 -4.41 -1.14
C ILE A 62 -8.87 -3.11 -0.55
N PHE A 63 -7.58 -3.01 -0.18
CA PHE A 63 -7.11 -1.85 0.58
C PHE A 63 -7.16 -0.55 -0.21
N GLU A 64 -6.80 -0.56 -1.48
CA GLU A 64 -6.90 0.62 -2.33
C GLU A 64 -8.35 1.07 -2.56
N PRO A 65 -9.31 0.19 -2.97
CA PRO A 65 -10.72 0.58 -3.11
C PRO A 65 -11.36 1.03 -1.80
N VAL A 66 -11.04 0.39 -0.68
CA VAL A 66 -11.53 0.81 0.64
C VAL A 66 -10.94 2.17 1.02
N GLY A 67 -9.62 2.36 0.86
CA GLY A 67 -8.96 3.63 1.11
C GLY A 67 -9.53 4.76 0.27
N LEU A 68 -9.80 4.49 -1.03
CA LEU A 68 -10.48 5.43 -1.92
C LEU A 68 -11.87 5.81 -1.41
N ALA A 69 -12.67 4.82 -0.99
CA ALA A 69 -14.03 5.05 -0.49
C ALA A 69 -14.03 5.90 0.80
N LEU A 70 -13.11 5.62 1.72
CA LEU A 70 -12.96 6.35 2.98
C LEU A 70 -12.50 7.79 2.79
N ALA A 71 -11.49 7.99 1.93
CA ALA A 71 -10.87 9.30 1.73
C ALA A 71 -11.75 10.30 0.98
N LYS A 72 -12.70 9.85 0.16
CA LYS A 72 -13.56 10.75 -0.68
C LYS A 72 -14.25 11.87 0.08
N LYS A 73 -14.64 11.64 1.32
CA LYS A 73 -15.35 12.65 2.14
C LYS A 73 -14.40 13.70 2.71
N ASN A 74 -13.18 13.31 3.02
CA ASN A 74 -12.24 14.13 3.80
C ASN A 74 -11.27 14.92 2.92
N PHE A 75 -11.04 14.47 1.69
CA PHE A 75 -10.09 15.07 0.77
C PHE A 75 -10.80 15.74 -0.42
N LYS A 76 -10.15 16.75 -0.99
CA LYS A 76 -10.65 17.49 -2.16
C LYS A 76 -10.64 16.65 -3.43
N LYS A 77 -9.58 15.84 -3.61
CA LYS A 77 -9.41 14.88 -4.70
C LYS A 77 -8.80 13.60 -4.16
N VAL A 78 -9.26 12.47 -4.68
CA VAL A 78 -8.73 11.15 -4.35
C VAL A 78 -8.69 10.31 -5.62
N ALA A 79 -7.59 9.62 -5.86
CA ALA A 79 -7.43 8.69 -6.97
C ALA A 79 -6.63 7.47 -6.54
N ALA A 80 -7.07 6.28 -6.96
CA ALA A 80 -6.30 5.05 -6.82
C ALA A 80 -5.54 4.75 -8.13
N GLN A 81 -4.40 4.07 -8.04
CA GLN A 81 -3.57 3.68 -9.18
C GLN A 81 -3.20 4.85 -10.11
N ALA A 82 -3.02 6.03 -9.52
CA ALA A 82 -2.71 7.26 -10.25
C ALA A 82 -1.25 7.26 -10.73
N ILE A 83 -0.99 7.93 -11.85
CA ILE A 83 0.37 8.18 -12.33
C ILE A 83 0.79 9.56 -11.81
N ALA A 84 1.83 9.61 -10.97
CA ALA A 84 2.37 10.87 -10.45
C ALA A 84 2.92 11.76 -11.57
N GLY A 85 3.41 11.14 -12.64
CA GLY A 85 3.99 11.75 -13.83
C GLY A 85 5.15 10.91 -14.37
N ASN A 86 5.84 11.40 -15.37
CA ASN A 86 6.89 10.64 -16.09
C ASN A 86 8.13 11.44 -16.45
N HIS A 87 8.31 12.65 -15.91
CA HIS A 87 9.47 13.47 -16.17
C HIS A 87 10.03 14.08 -14.88
N ILE A 88 11.34 14.06 -14.73
CA ILE A 88 12.09 14.75 -13.69
C ILE A 88 13.27 15.49 -14.32
N SER A 89 13.84 16.48 -13.64
CA SER A 89 15.06 17.13 -14.11
C SER A 89 16.29 16.24 -13.90
N SER A 90 17.31 16.38 -14.71
CA SER A 90 18.59 15.68 -14.51
C SER A 90 19.26 16.03 -13.19
N GLY A 91 19.03 17.24 -12.68
CA GLY A 91 19.46 17.65 -11.34
C GLY A 91 18.75 16.84 -10.24
N ALA A 92 17.42 16.67 -10.36
CA ALA A 92 16.67 15.86 -9.41
C ALA A 92 17.09 14.39 -9.47
N GLN A 93 17.32 13.82 -10.65
CA GLN A 93 17.80 12.44 -10.78
C GLN A 93 19.13 12.23 -10.06
N LYS A 94 20.10 13.12 -10.25
CA LYS A 94 21.40 13.06 -9.57
C LYS A 94 21.24 13.21 -8.06
N ALA A 95 20.37 14.10 -7.61
CA ALA A 95 20.09 14.30 -6.18
C ALA A 95 19.47 13.05 -5.55
N ILE A 96 18.48 12.43 -6.19
CA ILE A 96 17.86 11.17 -5.73
C ILE A 96 18.93 10.07 -5.62
N GLN A 97 19.77 9.91 -6.65
CA GLN A 97 20.83 8.90 -6.63
C GLN A 97 21.78 9.12 -5.45
N LYS A 98 22.24 10.36 -5.24
CA LYS A 98 23.14 10.70 -4.13
C LYS A 98 22.50 10.43 -2.76
N ILE A 99 21.21 10.76 -2.59
CA ILE A 99 20.48 10.47 -1.35
C ILE A 99 20.44 8.96 -1.10
N VAL A 100 20.02 8.18 -2.11
CA VAL A 100 19.89 6.72 -1.98
C VAL A 100 21.24 6.04 -1.75
N ASP A 101 22.31 6.51 -2.37
CA ASP A 101 23.66 5.98 -2.16
C ASP A 101 24.16 6.26 -0.75
N GLY A 102 24.03 7.50 -0.25
CA GLY A 102 24.42 7.85 1.11
C GLY A 102 23.64 7.08 2.19
N LEU A 103 22.35 6.77 1.95
CA LEU A 103 21.55 5.91 2.83
C LEU A 103 22.00 4.44 2.73
N THR A 104 22.37 3.98 1.55
CA THR A 104 22.83 2.58 1.33
C THR A 104 24.17 2.31 2.01
N THR A 105 25.07 3.30 2.00
CA THR A 105 26.39 3.22 2.65
C THR A 105 26.35 3.58 4.13
N ALA A 106 25.18 3.96 4.66
CA ALA A 106 24.98 4.49 6.01
C ALA A 106 25.79 5.77 6.33
N GLU A 107 26.29 6.47 5.31
CA GLU A 107 26.94 7.78 5.47
C GLU A 107 25.95 8.85 5.92
N THR A 108 24.67 8.70 5.55
CA THR A 108 23.60 9.60 5.95
C THR A 108 22.47 8.84 6.62
N LYS A 109 21.68 9.55 7.45
CA LYS A 109 20.44 9.03 8.04
C LYS A 109 19.23 9.59 7.26
N PRO A 110 18.13 8.82 7.14
CA PRO A 110 16.92 9.30 6.49
C PRO A 110 16.38 10.56 7.17
N ASN A 111 16.05 11.55 6.37
CA ASN A 111 15.39 12.78 6.82
C ASN A 111 14.55 13.34 5.68
N LYS A 112 13.26 13.09 5.75
CA LYS A 112 12.32 13.41 4.65
C LYS A 112 12.29 14.88 4.29
N GLU A 113 12.29 15.76 5.27
CA GLU A 113 12.21 17.21 5.05
C GLU A 113 13.47 17.73 4.34
N LYS A 114 14.64 17.28 4.80
CA LYS A 114 15.93 17.63 4.16
C LYS A 114 16.00 17.10 2.73
N GLU A 115 15.57 15.89 2.50
CA GLU A 115 15.57 15.25 1.17
C GLU A 115 14.64 15.96 0.18
N ILE A 116 13.41 16.30 0.60
CA ILE A 116 12.49 17.13 -0.20
C ILE A 116 13.13 18.50 -0.48
N GLY A 117 13.78 19.11 0.51
CA GLY A 117 14.48 20.38 0.36
C GLY A 117 15.60 20.32 -0.69
N ILE A 118 16.40 19.24 -0.69
CA ILE A 118 17.44 19.00 -1.70
C ILE A 118 16.83 18.86 -3.10
N ILE A 119 15.80 18.02 -3.25
CA ILE A 119 15.13 17.81 -4.55
C ILE A 119 14.49 19.11 -5.03
N ARG A 120 13.85 19.87 -4.15
CA ARG A 120 13.21 21.15 -4.48
C ARG A 120 14.18 22.16 -5.08
N LYS A 121 15.39 22.25 -4.56
CA LYS A 121 16.44 23.17 -5.08
C LYS A 121 16.86 22.84 -6.51
N VAL A 122 16.74 21.59 -6.93
CA VAL A 122 17.22 21.10 -8.24
C VAL A 122 16.10 20.59 -9.16
N CYS A 123 14.82 20.70 -8.75
CA CYS A 123 13.69 20.11 -9.46
C CYS A 123 13.49 20.57 -10.91
N ARG A 124 14.11 21.69 -11.30
CA ARG A 124 14.11 22.24 -12.67
C ARG A 124 15.51 22.45 -13.25
N GLN A 125 16.55 21.92 -12.61
CA GLN A 125 17.92 22.09 -13.07
C GLN A 125 18.30 21.04 -14.12
N GLY A 126 18.82 21.51 -15.25
CA GLY A 126 19.27 20.69 -16.38
C GLY A 126 18.12 20.22 -17.28
N LYS A 127 18.37 19.16 -18.06
CA LYS A 127 17.39 18.63 -19.02
C LYS A 127 16.28 17.85 -18.30
N MET A 128 15.05 17.95 -18.81
CA MET A 128 13.97 17.05 -18.40
C MET A 128 14.19 15.65 -18.97
N ILE A 129 14.15 14.67 -18.09
CA ILE A 129 14.41 13.27 -18.41
C ILE A 129 13.12 12.48 -18.17
N LYS A 130 12.77 11.64 -19.15
CA LYS A 130 11.66 10.71 -19.01
C LYS A 130 12.06 9.58 -18.06
N VAL A 131 11.26 9.37 -17.02
CA VAL A 131 11.39 8.25 -16.09
C VAL A 131 10.26 7.26 -16.30
N LYS A 132 10.45 6.01 -15.90
CA LYS A 132 9.38 5.02 -15.91
C LYS A 132 8.26 5.51 -14.99
N PRO A 133 7.02 5.64 -15.49
CA PRO A 133 5.91 6.04 -14.62
C PRO A 133 5.72 4.99 -13.53
N THR A 134 5.78 5.43 -12.29
CA THR A 134 5.39 4.59 -11.15
C THR A 134 3.98 4.96 -10.73
N ARG A 135 3.17 3.95 -10.46
CA ARG A 135 1.81 4.14 -9.99
C ARG A 135 1.83 4.45 -8.50
N VAL A 136 0.92 5.33 -8.11
CA VAL A 136 0.61 5.66 -6.73
C VAL A 136 -0.64 4.89 -6.35
N ASP A 137 -0.56 4.03 -5.33
CA ASP A 137 -1.70 3.20 -4.95
C ASP A 137 -2.88 4.05 -4.47
N LEU A 138 -2.60 5.11 -3.70
CA LEU A 138 -3.60 6.08 -3.29
C LEU A 138 -3.01 7.49 -3.29
N MET A 139 -3.55 8.38 -4.14
CA MET A 139 -3.15 9.77 -4.25
C MET A 139 -4.28 10.69 -3.81
N MET A 140 -3.98 11.66 -2.96
CA MET A 140 -4.98 12.59 -2.41
C MET A 140 -4.48 14.02 -2.40
N GLU A 141 -5.41 14.95 -2.62
CA GLU A 141 -5.22 16.38 -2.39
C GLU A 141 -6.11 16.82 -1.22
N SER A 142 -5.52 17.35 -0.16
CA SER A 142 -6.26 17.90 0.97
C SER A 142 -7.00 19.19 0.56
N LYS A 143 -7.95 19.61 1.39
CA LYS A 143 -8.65 20.89 1.21
C LYS A 143 -7.69 22.09 1.30
N ALA A 144 -6.56 21.95 1.97
CA ALA A 144 -5.50 22.95 2.07
C ALA A 144 -4.51 22.92 0.88
N GLY A 145 -4.70 22.05 -0.12
CA GLY A 145 -3.84 21.91 -1.31
C GLY A 145 -2.54 21.14 -1.06
N GLU A 146 -2.48 20.35 -0.01
CA GLU A 146 -1.36 19.43 0.25
C GLU A 146 -1.61 18.08 -0.43
N TYR A 147 -0.58 17.50 -1.02
CA TYR A 147 -0.65 16.21 -1.68
C TYR A 147 -0.10 15.10 -0.78
N PHE A 148 -0.81 13.97 -0.78
CA PHE A 148 -0.42 12.75 -0.08
C PHE A 148 -0.43 11.59 -1.08
N LEU A 149 0.70 10.92 -1.21
CA LEU A 149 0.91 9.80 -2.11
C LEU A 149 1.32 8.58 -1.29
N PHE A 150 0.51 7.55 -1.35
CA PHE A 150 0.75 6.32 -0.60
C PHE A 150 1.14 5.16 -1.52
N ASP A 151 2.15 4.44 -1.09
CA ASP A 151 2.51 3.12 -1.57
C ASP A 151 2.06 2.10 -0.50
N ILE A 152 1.02 1.33 -0.78
CA ILE A 152 0.43 0.38 0.16
C ILE A 152 1.20 -0.94 0.09
N LYS A 153 1.82 -1.34 1.18
CA LYS A 153 2.62 -2.55 1.27
C LYS A 153 2.00 -3.58 2.19
N THR A 154 2.33 -4.84 1.97
CA THR A 154 1.99 -5.92 2.89
C THR A 154 2.60 -5.68 4.27
N ALA A 155 2.02 -6.28 5.30
CA ALA A 155 2.42 -6.08 6.70
C ALA A 155 3.92 -6.30 6.98
N LYS A 156 4.58 -7.17 6.22
CA LYS A 156 6.01 -7.48 6.36
C LYS A 156 6.74 -7.36 5.01
N PRO A 157 6.94 -6.14 4.48
CA PRO A 157 7.65 -5.97 3.22
C PRO A 157 9.11 -6.45 3.34
N ASN A 158 9.62 -7.02 2.26
CA ASN A 158 10.98 -7.57 2.23
C ASN A 158 12.03 -6.46 2.34
N ALA A 159 13.07 -6.71 3.14
CA ALA A 159 14.17 -5.76 3.35
C ALA A 159 14.89 -5.37 2.05
N GLY A 160 15.02 -6.28 1.09
CA GLY A 160 15.64 -6.01 -0.21
C GLY A 160 14.91 -4.95 -1.06
N GLY A 161 13.64 -4.68 -0.76
CA GLY A 161 12.84 -3.66 -1.47
C GLY A 161 12.98 -2.24 -0.95
N PHE A 162 13.55 -2.02 0.24
CA PHE A 162 13.51 -0.69 0.89
C PHE A 162 14.24 0.40 0.11
N LYS A 163 15.32 0.06 -0.57
CA LYS A 163 16.04 0.98 -1.47
C LYS A 163 15.13 1.46 -2.61
N GLU A 164 14.40 0.54 -3.23
CA GLU A 164 13.46 0.86 -4.31
C GLU A 164 12.24 1.64 -3.80
N PHE A 165 11.72 1.31 -2.61
CA PHE A 165 10.65 2.08 -2.00
C PHE A 165 11.08 3.53 -1.76
N LYS A 166 12.27 3.74 -1.18
CA LYS A 166 12.82 5.08 -0.97
C LYS A 166 12.97 5.83 -2.28
N ARG A 167 13.54 5.19 -3.30
CA ARG A 167 13.68 5.76 -4.64
C ARG A 167 12.33 6.19 -5.20
N THR A 168 11.34 5.33 -5.16
CA THR A 168 9.98 5.61 -5.64
C THR A 168 9.37 6.83 -4.95
N LEU A 169 9.44 6.90 -3.61
CA LEU A 169 8.93 8.04 -2.85
C LEU A 169 9.62 9.35 -3.24
N LEU A 170 10.94 9.33 -3.49
CA LEU A 170 11.69 10.51 -3.91
C LEU A 170 11.42 10.90 -5.37
N GLU A 171 11.19 9.93 -6.26
CA GLU A 171 10.80 10.18 -7.65
C GLU A 171 9.42 10.84 -7.73
N TRP A 172 8.46 10.42 -6.93
CA TRP A 172 7.16 11.10 -6.84
C TRP A 172 7.32 12.55 -6.40
N VAL A 173 8.15 12.81 -5.38
CA VAL A 173 8.48 14.18 -4.96
C VAL A 173 9.06 14.97 -6.13
N ALA A 174 10.04 14.42 -6.86
CA ALA A 174 10.71 15.11 -7.95
C ALA A 174 9.74 15.45 -9.11
N VAL A 175 8.86 14.51 -9.49
CA VAL A 175 7.83 14.71 -10.52
C VAL A 175 6.89 15.85 -10.14
N PHE A 176 6.37 15.85 -8.92
CA PHE A 176 5.47 16.92 -8.46
C PHE A 176 6.16 18.27 -8.41
N LEU A 177 7.38 18.33 -7.88
CA LEU A 177 8.14 19.58 -7.77
C LEU A 177 8.64 20.11 -9.12
N ALA A 178 8.85 19.25 -10.12
CA ALA A 178 9.14 19.69 -11.48
C ALA A 178 8.01 20.52 -12.07
N ASN A 179 6.75 20.09 -11.84
CA ASN A 179 5.55 20.79 -12.28
C ASN A 179 5.24 22.02 -11.40
N ASN A 180 5.29 21.85 -10.08
CA ASN A 180 5.03 22.92 -9.11
C ASN A 180 6.08 22.92 -7.99
N PRO A 181 7.16 23.71 -8.08
CA PRO A 181 8.19 23.77 -7.05
C PRO A 181 7.73 24.16 -5.64
N LYS A 182 6.57 24.82 -5.56
CA LYS A 182 5.97 25.24 -4.27
C LYS A 182 5.00 24.20 -3.68
N ALA A 183 4.75 23.09 -4.39
CA ALA A 183 3.83 22.06 -3.93
C ALA A 183 4.24 21.52 -2.54
N LYS A 184 3.26 21.37 -1.67
CA LYS A 184 3.40 20.63 -0.41
C LYS A 184 3.07 19.17 -0.71
N ILE A 185 4.06 18.31 -0.63
CA ILE A 185 3.94 16.91 -0.99
C ILE A 185 4.45 16.00 0.11
N ASN A 186 3.67 15.00 0.43
CA ASN A 186 3.97 13.92 1.37
C ASN A 186 3.91 12.59 0.62
N THR A 187 4.98 11.82 0.68
CA THR A 187 5.06 10.49 0.05
C THR A 187 5.36 9.47 1.14
N LEU A 188 4.50 8.45 1.28
CA LEU A 188 4.48 7.56 2.43
C LEU A 188 4.31 6.11 2.00
N ILE A 189 4.86 5.21 2.82
CA ILE A 189 4.50 3.80 2.83
C ILE A 189 3.35 3.61 3.82
N ALA A 190 2.28 2.95 3.39
CA ALA A 190 1.18 2.57 4.25
C ALA A 190 1.19 1.06 4.50
N ILE A 191 1.12 0.67 5.76
CA ILE A 191 1.00 -0.73 6.20
C ILE A 191 -0.41 -0.89 6.79
N PRO A 192 -1.31 -1.65 6.13
CA PRO A 192 -2.72 -1.69 6.49
C PRO A 192 -3.04 -2.25 7.88
N TYR A 193 -2.18 -3.09 8.44
CA TYR A 193 -2.32 -3.65 9.79
C TYR A 193 -0.97 -3.96 10.42
N ASN A 194 -0.89 -3.89 11.73
CA ASN A 194 0.32 -4.23 12.48
C ASN A 194 0.37 -5.74 12.79
N PRO A 195 1.29 -6.51 12.21
CA PRO A 195 1.39 -7.95 12.47
C PRO A 195 2.07 -8.29 13.81
N TYR A 196 2.42 -7.29 14.60
CA TYR A 196 3.10 -7.42 15.90
C TYR A 196 2.21 -7.01 17.08
N GLU A 197 0.93 -6.68 16.84
CA GLU A 197 0.01 -6.31 17.93
C GLU A 197 0.04 -7.31 19.07
N PRO A 198 0.03 -6.86 20.33
CA PRO A 198 -0.14 -5.47 20.79
C PRO A 198 1.14 -4.61 20.75
N GLU A 199 2.27 -5.17 20.34
CA GLU A 199 3.54 -4.47 20.25
C GLU A 199 3.53 -3.43 19.11
N LYS A 200 4.33 -2.38 19.26
CA LYS A 200 4.49 -1.38 18.20
C LYS A 200 5.11 -2.01 16.95
N TYR A 201 4.67 -1.52 15.78
CA TYR A 201 5.26 -1.94 14.51
C TYR A 201 6.78 -1.68 14.50
N ASN A 202 7.56 -2.74 14.41
CA ASN A 202 9.01 -2.68 14.51
C ASN A 202 9.69 -3.44 13.37
N ARG A 203 9.90 -2.75 12.24
CA ARG A 203 10.75 -3.22 11.14
C ARG A 203 12.05 -2.43 11.15
N TRP A 204 12.96 -2.81 12.04
CA TRP A 204 14.24 -2.13 12.24
C TRP A 204 15.04 -1.93 10.94
N THR A 205 14.92 -2.86 9.97
CA THR A 205 15.57 -2.77 8.65
C THR A 205 15.09 -1.59 7.80
N MET A 206 13.92 -1.02 8.08
CA MET A 206 13.42 0.18 7.39
C MET A 206 14.11 1.47 7.85
N ARG A 207 14.63 1.50 9.09
CA ARG A 207 15.22 2.70 9.71
C ARG A 207 16.45 3.24 8.98
N GLY A 208 17.16 2.40 8.23
CA GLY A 208 18.31 2.82 7.43
C GLY A 208 17.95 3.54 6.14
N MET A 209 16.70 3.38 5.66
CA MET A 209 16.24 3.93 4.39
C MET A 209 15.11 4.92 4.51
N LEU A 210 14.21 4.76 5.49
CA LEU A 210 13.00 5.55 5.63
C LEU A 210 13.03 6.36 6.93
N ASP A 211 12.61 7.61 6.86
CA ASP A 211 12.24 8.43 8.01
C ASP A 211 10.89 7.93 8.54
N LEU A 212 10.94 7.01 9.52
CA LEU A 212 9.75 6.31 9.99
C LEU A 212 8.67 7.23 10.56
N ASN A 213 9.03 8.44 11.01
CA ASN A 213 8.08 9.41 11.52
C ASN A 213 7.36 10.20 10.42
N LYS A 214 7.91 10.22 9.20
CA LYS A 214 7.43 11.06 8.09
C LYS A 214 7.08 10.25 6.84
N GLU A 215 7.57 9.03 6.72
CA GLU A 215 7.40 8.19 5.53
C GLU A 215 6.67 6.88 5.77
N LEU A 216 6.23 6.61 7.00
CA LEU A 216 5.53 5.38 7.37
C LEU A 216 4.28 5.70 8.18
N VAL A 217 3.17 5.06 7.81
CA VAL A 217 1.93 5.01 8.60
C VAL A 217 1.43 3.57 8.67
N VAL A 218 0.96 3.15 9.85
CA VAL A 218 0.63 1.74 10.12
C VAL A 218 -0.74 1.64 10.76
N ALA A 219 -1.55 0.69 10.32
CA ALA A 219 -2.83 0.32 10.92
C ALA A 219 -3.72 1.54 11.20
N GLU A 220 -4.00 1.83 12.46
CA GLU A 220 -4.85 2.93 12.90
C GLU A 220 -4.40 4.29 12.33
N GLU A 221 -3.09 4.58 12.31
CA GLU A 221 -2.56 5.83 11.76
C GLU A 221 -2.96 6.02 10.29
N PHE A 222 -2.88 4.97 9.49
CA PHE A 222 -3.26 5.04 8.08
C PHE A 222 -4.77 5.18 7.89
N TRP A 223 -5.55 4.31 8.51
CA TRP A 223 -6.99 4.28 8.28
C TRP A 223 -7.72 5.47 8.90
N ASP A 224 -7.28 5.92 10.07
CA ASP A 224 -7.83 7.09 10.73
C ASP A 224 -7.45 8.39 10.01
N PHE A 225 -6.27 8.44 9.37
CA PHE A 225 -5.92 9.53 8.47
C PHE A 225 -6.90 9.65 7.30
N LEU A 226 -7.36 8.54 6.72
CA LEU A 226 -8.29 8.53 5.60
C LEU A 226 -9.73 8.87 5.99
N GLY A 227 -10.24 8.24 7.03
CA GLY A 227 -11.65 8.26 7.39
C GLY A 227 -12.00 9.07 8.64
N GLY A 228 -11.01 9.49 9.43
CA GLY A 228 -11.18 10.13 10.74
C GLY A 228 -10.98 9.14 11.90
N LYS A 229 -10.88 9.67 13.11
CA LYS A 229 -10.60 8.90 14.33
C LYS A 229 -11.55 7.70 14.49
N ASN A 230 -11.02 6.55 14.90
CA ASN A 230 -11.70 5.25 15.06
C ASN A 230 -12.13 4.57 13.74
N THR A 231 -11.71 5.04 12.59
CA THR A 231 -11.99 4.40 11.30
C THR A 231 -11.43 2.98 11.23
N TYR A 232 -10.24 2.76 11.78
CA TYR A 232 -9.62 1.43 11.79
C TYR A 232 -10.49 0.40 12.48
N GLN A 233 -11.04 0.71 13.66
CA GLN A 233 -11.93 -0.21 14.38
C GLN A 233 -13.25 -0.45 13.64
N ASP A 234 -13.86 0.61 13.08
CA ASP A 234 -15.07 0.45 12.28
C ASP A 234 -14.82 -0.40 11.03
N LEU A 235 -13.61 -0.29 10.43
CA LEU A 235 -13.21 -1.10 9.30
C LEU A 235 -13.07 -2.58 9.68
N LEU A 236 -12.43 -2.91 10.80
CA LEU A 236 -12.34 -4.30 11.30
C LEU A 236 -13.73 -4.89 11.50
N ASN A 237 -14.67 -4.14 12.07
CA ASN A 237 -16.05 -4.55 12.24
C ASN A 237 -16.77 -4.78 10.89
N CYS A 238 -16.46 -4.00 9.83
CA CYS A 238 -16.97 -4.25 8.47
C CYS A 238 -16.46 -5.58 7.91
N PHE A 239 -15.17 -5.87 8.07
CA PHE A 239 -14.59 -7.15 7.65
C PHE A 239 -15.23 -8.34 8.36
N GLU A 240 -15.45 -8.23 9.67
CA GLU A 240 -16.10 -9.28 10.46
C GLU A 240 -17.53 -9.53 9.99
N ARG A 241 -18.36 -8.49 9.85
CA ARG A 241 -19.75 -8.63 9.37
C ARG A 241 -19.81 -9.25 7.98
N VAL A 242 -18.97 -8.81 7.06
CA VAL A 242 -18.90 -9.37 5.69
C VAL A 242 -18.42 -10.83 5.73
N GLY A 243 -17.46 -11.17 6.58
CA GLY A 243 -16.99 -12.54 6.78
C GLY A 243 -18.10 -13.46 7.30
N ILE A 244 -18.92 -12.98 8.24
CA ILE A 244 -20.09 -13.71 8.77
C ILE A 244 -21.15 -13.88 7.67
N GLU A 245 -21.50 -12.82 6.95
CA GLU A 245 -22.50 -12.86 5.87
C GLU A 245 -22.10 -13.82 4.74
N LEU A 246 -20.82 -13.85 4.38
CA LEU A 246 -20.31 -14.68 3.28
C LEU A 246 -19.85 -16.06 3.74
N ARG A 247 -20.05 -16.46 4.99
CA ARG A 247 -19.57 -17.73 5.55
C ARG A 247 -19.96 -18.93 4.68
N GLY A 248 -21.22 -19.03 4.26
CA GLY A 248 -21.70 -20.11 3.40
C GLY A 248 -21.00 -20.16 2.04
N GLU A 249 -20.72 -19.00 1.42
CA GLU A 249 -19.98 -18.93 0.16
C GLU A 249 -18.50 -19.33 0.34
N ILE A 250 -17.89 -18.91 1.46
CA ILE A 250 -16.51 -19.27 1.83
C ILE A 250 -16.41 -20.78 2.01
N ASP A 251 -17.30 -21.38 2.82
CA ASP A 251 -17.30 -22.82 3.07
C ASP A 251 -17.54 -23.63 1.80
N ALA A 252 -18.50 -23.21 0.96
CA ALA A 252 -18.77 -23.85 -0.33
C ALA A 252 -17.56 -23.78 -1.28
N TYR A 253 -16.83 -22.66 -1.26
CA TYR A 253 -15.61 -22.51 -2.06
C TYR A 253 -14.53 -23.52 -1.64
N PHE A 254 -14.26 -23.64 -0.33
CA PHE A 254 -13.22 -24.56 0.17
C PHE A 254 -13.59 -26.04 0.08
N LYS A 255 -14.88 -26.39 0.17
CA LYS A 255 -15.34 -27.78 -0.06
C LYS A 255 -14.96 -28.34 -1.43
N ARG A 256 -14.73 -27.50 -2.44
CA ARG A 256 -14.29 -27.93 -3.79
C ARG A 256 -12.91 -28.59 -3.77
N PHE A 257 -12.07 -28.26 -2.84
CA PHE A 257 -10.71 -28.79 -2.73
C PHE A 257 -10.66 -30.12 -1.98
N ASN A 258 -11.66 -30.43 -1.17
CA ASN A 258 -11.74 -31.66 -0.41
C ASN A 258 -12.24 -32.86 -1.26
N LYS A 259 -12.91 -32.61 -2.41
CA LYS A 259 -13.47 -33.66 -3.27
C LYS A 259 -12.46 -34.40 -4.17
N ASN A 260 -11.19 -34.06 -4.13
CA ASN A 260 -10.15 -34.67 -4.97
C ASN A 260 -9.31 -35.73 -4.23
N TYR A 261 -9.84 -36.37 -3.19
CA TYR A 261 -9.16 -37.39 -2.37
C TYR A 261 -9.87 -38.76 -2.37
N GLU A 262 -10.86 -38.95 -3.24
CA GLU A 262 -11.40 -40.29 -3.52
C GLU A 262 -10.82 -40.88 -4.80
#